data_f079b7665ddeb9495d80a4937fcdfbb7
#
_entry.id   f079b7665ddeb9495d80a4937fcdfbb7
#
_cell.length_a   1.000
_cell.length_b   1.000
_cell.length_c   1.000
_cell.angle_alpha   90.00
_cell.angle_beta   90.00
_cell.angle_gamma   90.00
#
_symmetry.space_group_name_H-M   'P 1'
#
loop_
_entity.id
_entity.type
_entity.pdbx_description
1 polymer ?
#
loop_
_entity_poly.entity_id
_entity_poly.type
_entity_poly.pdbx_seq_one_letter_code
_entity_poly.pdbx_strand_id
1 'polypeptide(L)'
;MYKVYASADYVGYTQPLLDTGKWQLVYDIGQADVVLFAGGADIQPMLYKQPMGRYTYCSPRRDQIEVADYNYAKMAGIPMVGVCRGMQLLTALEGGSLFQHVDNHAGYRHEMLTDDGSILLVNSLHHQMCNPWDGVEEFKLLGWAPEPLAGTIIGAGDKAVA
;
A
#
# COMPACT_ATOMS: atom_id res chain seq x y z
N MET A 1 16.62 8.87 -18.33
CA MET A 1 16.26 7.60 -17.65
C MET A 1 15.76 7.97 -16.29
N TYR A 2 14.57 7.54 -15.92
CA TYR A 2 13.98 7.81 -14.61
C TYR A 2 14.67 7.00 -13.51
N LYS A 3 14.69 7.50 -12.30
CA LYS A 3 15.39 6.91 -11.15
C LYS A 3 14.38 6.45 -10.10
N VAL A 4 14.43 5.18 -9.72
CA VAL A 4 13.61 4.60 -8.65
C VAL A 4 14.46 4.24 -7.45
N TYR A 5 14.02 4.66 -6.26
CA TYR A 5 14.54 4.23 -4.98
C TYR A 5 13.55 3.26 -4.34
N ALA A 6 14.02 2.10 -3.90
CA ALA A 6 13.20 1.13 -3.17
C ALA A 6 13.43 1.29 -1.67
N SER A 7 12.41 1.73 -0.95
CA SER A 7 12.49 1.89 0.49
C SER A 7 12.78 0.56 1.20
N ALA A 8 13.56 0.61 2.27
CA ALA A 8 13.98 -0.53 3.09
C ALA A 8 14.66 -1.67 2.29
N ASP A 9 15.38 -1.33 1.20
CA ASP A 9 16.14 -2.28 0.36
C ASP A 9 15.28 -3.37 -0.34
N TYR A 10 13.96 -3.16 -0.51
CA TYR A 10 13.08 -4.10 -1.21
C TYR A 10 13.18 -3.97 -2.75
N VAL A 11 14.40 -4.00 -3.25
CA VAL A 11 14.75 -3.74 -4.66
C VAL A 11 14.09 -4.69 -5.67
N GLY A 12 13.72 -5.91 -5.27
CA GLY A 12 13.04 -6.85 -6.17
C GLY A 12 11.70 -6.35 -6.71
N TYR A 13 11.03 -5.44 -6.01
CA TYR A 13 9.78 -4.82 -6.47
C TYR A 13 9.98 -3.77 -7.56
N THR A 14 11.22 -3.33 -7.83
CA THR A 14 11.53 -2.39 -8.91
C THR A 14 11.65 -3.09 -10.27
N GLN A 15 11.78 -4.41 -10.30
CA GLN A 15 12.08 -5.16 -11.55
C GLN A 15 11.10 -4.86 -12.68
N PRO A 16 9.77 -4.79 -12.47
CA PRO A 16 8.84 -4.44 -13.55
C PRO A 16 9.09 -3.07 -14.17
N LEU A 17 9.60 -2.12 -13.40
CA LEU A 17 9.99 -0.79 -13.90
C LEU A 17 11.30 -0.88 -14.70
N LEU A 18 12.30 -1.59 -14.15
CA LEU A 18 13.62 -1.76 -14.79
C LEU A 18 13.51 -2.47 -16.13
N ASP A 19 12.63 -3.48 -16.24
CA ASP A 19 12.40 -4.26 -17.47
C ASP A 19 11.87 -3.40 -18.63
N THR A 20 11.29 -2.24 -18.34
CA THR A 20 10.88 -1.30 -19.40
C THR A 20 12.06 -0.62 -20.09
N GLY A 21 13.26 -0.70 -19.53
CA GLY A 21 14.45 0.01 -20.01
C GLY A 21 14.41 1.55 -19.82
N LYS A 22 13.37 2.08 -19.19
CA LYS A 22 13.19 3.51 -18.96
C LYS A 22 13.64 3.96 -17.57
N TRP A 23 13.83 2.99 -16.65
CA TRP A 23 14.12 3.22 -15.24
C TRP A 23 15.49 2.65 -14.86
N GLN A 24 16.11 3.26 -13.86
CA GLN A 24 17.31 2.74 -13.20
C GLN A 24 17.11 2.79 -11.68
N LEU A 25 17.65 1.77 -10.99
CA LEU A 25 17.68 1.72 -9.54
C LEU A 25 18.73 2.70 -9.00
N VAL A 26 18.37 3.46 -7.95
CA VAL A 26 19.30 4.26 -7.17
C VAL A 26 19.25 3.85 -5.70
N TYR A 27 20.36 4.02 -4.97
CA TYR A 27 20.50 3.65 -3.57
C TYR A 27 20.55 4.87 -2.63
N ASP A 28 20.43 6.06 -3.17
CA ASP A 28 20.32 7.31 -2.45
C ASP A 28 18.97 7.93 -2.80
N ILE A 29 18.09 8.06 -1.79
CA ILE A 29 16.75 8.62 -1.95
C ILE A 29 16.78 10.05 -2.52
N GLY A 30 17.82 10.82 -2.21
CA GLY A 30 17.98 12.18 -2.74
C GLY A 30 18.21 12.25 -4.26
N GLN A 31 18.47 11.11 -4.91
CA GLN A 31 18.63 11.01 -6.36
C GLN A 31 17.41 10.47 -7.07
N ALA A 32 16.37 10.09 -6.33
CA ALA A 32 15.20 9.41 -6.89
C ALA A 32 14.23 10.39 -7.57
N ASP A 33 13.66 9.96 -8.69
CA ASP A 33 12.49 10.58 -9.30
C ASP A 33 11.18 9.98 -8.75
N VAL A 34 11.24 8.79 -8.14
CA VAL A 34 10.13 8.12 -7.45
C VAL A 34 10.64 7.25 -6.31
N VAL A 35 9.90 7.20 -5.21
CA VAL A 35 10.13 6.28 -4.09
C VAL A 35 9.11 5.17 -4.15
N LEU A 36 9.56 3.91 -4.14
CA LEU A 36 8.72 2.71 -4.14
C LEU A 36 8.70 2.08 -2.75
N PHE A 37 7.50 1.91 -2.19
CA PHE A 37 7.22 1.15 -0.97
C PHE A 37 6.67 -0.22 -1.36
N ALA A 38 7.37 -1.27 -0.96
CA ALA A 38 7.10 -2.63 -1.41
C ALA A 38 6.07 -3.38 -0.55
N GLY A 39 5.57 -4.50 -1.07
CA GLY A 39 4.75 -5.45 -0.34
C GLY A 39 5.49 -6.16 0.79
N GLY A 40 4.77 -6.96 1.57
CA GLY A 40 5.33 -7.78 2.67
C GLY A 40 4.44 -7.84 3.90
N ALA A 41 5.06 -8.04 5.07
CA ALA A 41 4.37 -8.12 6.36
C ALA A 41 3.60 -6.83 6.70
N ASP A 42 2.59 -6.94 7.55
CA ASP A 42 1.72 -5.82 7.92
C ASP A 42 2.48 -4.63 8.49
N ILE A 43 1.86 -3.46 8.44
CA ILE A 43 2.35 -2.27 9.14
C ILE A 43 1.86 -2.25 10.59
N GLN A 44 2.59 -1.56 11.48
CA GLN A 44 2.17 -1.39 12.86
C GLN A 44 0.85 -0.62 12.96
N PRO A 45 -0.19 -1.16 13.66
CA PRO A 45 -1.49 -0.51 13.79
C PRO A 45 -1.44 0.87 14.45
N MET A 46 -0.42 1.14 15.25
CA MET A 46 -0.22 2.48 15.83
C MET A 46 -0.05 3.58 14.77
N LEU A 47 0.43 3.24 13.56
CA LEU A 47 0.58 4.20 12.45
C LEU A 47 -0.76 4.72 11.94
N TYR A 48 -1.83 3.92 12.09
CA TYR A 48 -3.21 4.30 11.78
C TYR A 48 -4.11 4.32 13.02
N LYS A 49 -3.52 4.57 14.19
CA LYS A 49 -4.20 4.85 15.48
C LYS A 49 -5.11 3.73 15.97
N GLN A 50 -4.78 2.48 15.67
CA GLN A 50 -5.54 1.32 16.13
C GLN A 50 -4.71 0.44 17.09
N PRO A 51 -5.35 -0.36 17.96
CA PRO A 51 -4.66 -1.34 18.77
C PRO A 51 -4.18 -2.52 17.91
N MET A 52 -3.17 -3.25 18.38
CA MET A 52 -2.65 -4.44 17.71
C MET A 52 -3.76 -5.51 17.58
N GLY A 53 -4.06 -5.91 16.36
CA GLY A 53 -4.98 -6.99 16.06
C GLY A 53 -4.31 -8.37 16.19
N ARG A 54 -5.11 -9.40 16.48
CA ARG A 54 -4.60 -10.78 16.68
C ARG A 54 -3.99 -11.41 15.43
N TYR A 55 -4.33 -10.91 14.25
CA TYR A 55 -3.85 -11.41 12.94
C TYR A 55 -2.74 -10.54 12.35
N THR A 56 -2.30 -9.49 13.05
CA THR A 56 -1.33 -8.54 12.54
C THR A 56 0.09 -8.98 12.88
N TYR A 57 0.92 -9.13 11.84
CA TYR A 57 2.35 -9.45 11.94
C TYR A 57 3.16 -8.34 11.28
N CYS A 58 3.78 -7.48 12.09
CA CYS A 58 4.51 -6.32 11.62
C CYS A 58 6.02 -6.38 11.92
N SER A 59 6.79 -5.57 11.21
CA SER A 59 8.21 -5.36 11.43
C SER A 59 8.47 -3.91 11.83
N PRO A 60 8.58 -3.60 13.15
CA PRO A 60 8.78 -2.24 13.63
C PRO A 60 10.01 -1.55 13.02
N ARG A 61 11.10 -2.30 12.82
CA ARG A 61 12.32 -1.77 12.20
C ARG A 61 12.09 -1.32 10.76
N ARG A 62 11.35 -2.11 9.98
CA ARG A 62 11.00 -1.75 8.61
C ARG A 62 10.09 -0.53 8.58
N ASP A 63 9.08 -0.49 9.45
CA ASP A 63 8.17 0.65 9.56
C ASP A 63 8.93 1.94 9.86
N GLN A 64 9.90 1.91 10.78
CA GLN A 64 10.74 3.08 11.10
C GLN A 64 11.52 3.59 9.89
N ILE A 65 12.12 2.70 9.10
CA ILE A 65 12.86 3.08 7.88
C ILE A 65 11.91 3.70 6.87
N GLU A 66 10.80 3.03 6.60
CA GLU A 66 9.86 3.48 5.57
C GLU A 66 9.13 4.77 5.96
N VAL A 67 8.84 5.00 7.25
CA VAL A 67 8.32 6.29 7.75
C VAL A 67 9.34 7.41 7.55
N ALA A 68 10.62 7.15 7.77
CA ALA A 68 11.67 8.13 7.52
C ALA A 68 11.79 8.47 6.03
N ASP A 69 11.78 7.46 5.17
CA ASP A 69 11.81 7.63 3.71
C ASP A 69 10.56 8.37 3.19
N TYR A 70 9.37 8.04 3.72
CA TYR A 70 8.13 8.76 3.42
C TYR A 70 8.24 10.25 3.77
N ASN A 71 8.70 10.58 4.98
CA ASN A 71 8.83 11.95 5.42
C ASN A 71 9.83 12.72 4.55
N TYR A 72 10.95 12.09 4.20
CA TYR A 72 11.93 12.69 3.29
C TYR A 72 11.32 12.96 1.91
N ALA A 73 10.67 11.95 1.31
CA ALA A 73 10.05 12.07 -0.01
C ALA A 73 8.97 13.16 -0.03
N LYS A 74 8.13 13.21 1.02
CA LYS A 74 7.08 14.23 1.17
C LYS A 74 7.66 15.64 1.26
N MET A 75 8.71 15.85 2.06
CA MET A 75 9.39 17.14 2.18
C MET A 75 10.09 17.56 0.89
N ALA A 76 10.67 16.60 0.18
CA ALA A 76 11.39 16.85 -1.07
C ALA A 76 10.46 16.94 -2.30
N GLY A 77 9.16 16.66 -2.15
CA GLY A 77 8.20 16.63 -3.25
C GLY A 77 8.43 15.47 -4.22
N ILE A 78 9.07 14.37 -3.78
CA ILE A 78 9.32 13.20 -4.61
C ILE A 78 8.04 12.34 -4.65
N PRO A 79 7.51 11.98 -5.84
CA PRO A 79 6.37 11.09 -5.95
C PRO A 79 6.62 9.74 -5.28
N MET A 80 5.56 9.18 -4.69
CA MET A 80 5.61 7.91 -3.98
C MET A 80 4.65 6.90 -4.60
N VAL A 81 5.06 5.64 -4.65
CA VAL A 81 4.24 4.51 -5.12
C VAL A 81 4.27 3.40 -4.08
N GLY A 82 3.11 2.90 -3.72
CA GLY A 82 2.95 1.77 -2.78
C GLY A 82 2.38 0.54 -3.48
N VAL A 83 3.00 -0.62 -3.24
CA VAL A 83 2.51 -1.93 -3.71
C VAL A 83 2.08 -2.77 -2.51
N CYS A 84 0.83 -3.25 -2.49
CA CYS A 84 0.27 -4.08 -1.41
C CYS A 84 0.46 -3.38 -0.04
N ARG A 85 1.31 -3.93 0.85
CA ARG A 85 1.67 -3.29 2.12
C ARG A 85 2.12 -1.84 1.96
N GLY A 86 2.86 -1.51 0.89
CA GLY A 86 3.30 -0.14 0.63
C GLY A 86 2.13 0.82 0.41
N MET A 87 1.07 0.40 -0.27
CA MET A 87 -0.17 1.18 -0.40
C MET A 87 -0.84 1.38 0.97
N GLN A 88 -0.89 0.33 1.80
CA GLN A 88 -1.44 0.39 3.16
C GLN A 88 -0.66 1.39 4.03
N LEU A 89 0.68 1.38 3.94
CA LEU A 89 1.55 2.33 4.64
C LEU A 89 1.26 3.77 4.21
N LEU A 90 1.22 4.05 2.91
CA LEU A 90 0.94 5.39 2.40
C LEU A 90 -0.45 5.86 2.85
N THR A 91 -1.47 4.99 2.78
CA THR A 91 -2.82 5.31 3.28
C THR A 91 -2.81 5.69 4.77
N ALA A 92 -2.10 4.93 5.60
CA ALA A 92 -1.98 5.21 7.04
C ALA A 92 -1.26 6.53 7.33
N LEU A 93 -0.16 6.81 6.61
CA LEU A 93 0.64 8.02 6.81
C LEU A 93 -0.04 9.29 6.26
N GLU A 94 -0.97 9.15 5.31
CA GLU A 94 -1.84 10.25 4.85
C GLU A 94 -3.09 10.43 5.73
N GLY A 95 -3.20 9.68 6.83
CA GLY A 95 -4.25 9.84 7.83
C GLY A 95 -5.39 8.84 7.77
N GLY A 96 -5.42 7.98 6.75
CA GLY A 96 -6.40 6.90 6.62
C GLY A 96 -6.19 5.78 7.63
N SER A 97 -7.12 4.83 7.65
CA SER A 97 -7.04 3.64 8.49
C SER A 97 -7.01 2.34 7.66
N LEU A 98 -6.90 1.21 8.34
CA LEU A 98 -6.97 -0.11 7.71
C LEU A 98 -8.03 -0.97 8.38
N PHE A 99 -8.68 -1.82 7.59
CA PHE A 99 -9.31 -3.04 8.09
C PHE A 99 -8.21 -4.06 8.36
N GLN A 100 -8.02 -4.42 9.63
CA GLN A 100 -6.88 -5.26 10.03
C GLN A 100 -7.00 -6.72 9.62
N HIS A 101 -8.21 -7.16 9.26
CA HIS A 101 -8.42 -8.50 8.73
C HIS A 101 -9.72 -8.57 7.92
N VAL A 102 -9.64 -9.22 6.77
CA VAL A 102 -10.79 -9.57 5.93
C VAL A 102 -10.67 -11.05 5.62
N ASP A 103 -11.68 -11.82 6.05
CA ASP A 103 -11.74 -13.25 5.79
C ASP A 103 -11.94 -13.56 4.30
N ASN A 104 -11.42 -14.70 3.85
CA ASN A 104 -11.61 -15.23 2.50
C ASN A 104 -11.14 -14.31 1.36
N HIS A 105 -10.18 -13.41 1.66
CA HIS A 105 -9.62 -12.51 0.65
C HIS A 105 -8.22 -12.95 0.19
N ALA A 106 -7.31 -13.24 1.11
CA ALA A 106 -5.95 -13.66 0.79
C ALA A 106 -5.92 -15.03 0.09
N GLY A 107 -5.20 -15.12 -1.03
CA GLY A 107 -5.03 -16.36 -1.81
C GLY A 107 -6.11 -16.59 -2.86
N TYR A 108 -7.05 -15.68 -3.02
CA TYR A 108 -8.12 -15.75 -4.02
C TYR A 108 -7.88 -14.82 -5.21
N ARG A 109 -8.65 -15.03 -6.27
CA ARG A 109 -8.80 -14.08 -7.36
C ARG A 109 -10.20 -13.50 -7.31
N HIS A 110 -10.32 -12.21 -7.58
CA HIS A 110 -11.60 -11.54 -7.66
C HIS A 110 -11.60 -10.48 -8.77
N GLU A 111 -12.77 -10.04 -9.15
CA GLU A 111 -12.94 -8.94 -10.07
C GLU A 111 -12.67 -7.61 -9.35
N MET A 112 -12.04 -6.70 -10.07
CA MET A 112 -11.87 -5.31 -9.69
C MET A 112 -12.51 -4.44 -10.77
N LEU A 113 -13.45 -3.60 -10.38
CA LEU A 113 -14.03 -2.58 -11.25
C LEU A 113 -13.16 -1.33 -11.18
N THR A 114 -12.76 -0.80 -12.33
CA THR A 114 -11.97 0.43 -12.44
C THR A 114 -12.83 1.65 -12.69
N ASP A 115 -12.29 2.86 -12.46
CA ASP A 115 -13.00 4.12 -12.61
C ASP A 115 -13.41 4.42 -14.07
N ASP A 116 -12.78 3.78 -15.05
CA ASP A 116 -13.16 3.85 -16.46
C ASP A 116 -14.23 2.80 -16.88
N GLY A 117 -14.70 1.99 -15.91
CA GLY A 117 -15.71 0.95 -16.12
C GLY A 117 -15.17 -0.39 -16.61
N SER A 118 -13.84 -0.57 -16.68
CA SER A 118 -13.24 -1.85 -17.03
C SER A 118 -13.32 -2.83 -15.85
N ILE A 119 -13.37 -4.12 -16.14
CA ILE A 119 -13.30 -5.19 -15.15
C ILE A 119 -11.98 -5.93 -15.32
N LEU A 120 -11.21 -5.99 -14.26
CA LEU A 120 -9.92 -6.69 -14.22
C LEU A 120 -10.02 -7.87 -13.26
N LEU A 121 -9.53 -9.04 -13.68
CA LEU A 121 -9.35 -10.16 -12.77
C LEU A 121 -8.00 -10.02 -12.07
N VAL A 122 -8.02 -9.77 -10.78
CA VAL A 122 -6.83 -9.55 -9.95
C VAL A 122 -6.62 -10.68 -8.95
N ASN A 123 -5.38 -10.88 -8.52
CA ASN A 123 -5.06 -11.74 -7.41
C ASN A 123 -5.02 -10.93 -6.11
N SER A 124 -5.34 -11.59 -5.01
CA SER A 124 -5.24 -11.02 -3.67
C SER A 124 -4.33 -11.88 -2.81
N LEU A 125 -3.25 -11.28 -2.30
CA LEU A 125 -2.29 -11.93 -1.39
C LEU A 125 -2.27 -11.26 -0.02
N HIS A 126 -3.16 -10.30 0.22
CA HIS A 126 -3.25 -9.54 1.46
C HIS A 126 -4.54 -9.86 2.21
N HIS A 127 -4.52 -9.72 3.52
CA HIS A 127 -5.69 -9.88 4.39
C HIS A 127 -6.11 -8.58 5.08
N GLN A 128 -5.37 -7.50 4.87
CA GLN A 128 -5.71 -6.16 5.35
C GLN A 128 -6.09 -5.29 4.16
N MET A 129 -7.02 -4.36 4.37
CA MET A 129 -7.50 -3.45 3.34
C MET A 129 -7.42 -2.00 3.75
N CYS A 130 -7.17 -1.12 2.79
CA CYS A 130 -7.17 0.32 3.01
C CYS A 130 -8.57 0.86 3.24
N ASN A 131 -8.67 1.81 4.17
CA ASN A 131 -9.86 2.63 4.39
C ASN A 131 -9.48 4.13 4.29
N PRO A 132 -9.37 4.67 3.07
CA PRO A 132 -8.97 6.07 2.87
C PRO A 132 -10.05 7.06 3.30
N TRP A 133 -11.32 6.63 3.39
CA TRP A 133 -12.43 7.51 3.82
C TRP A 133 -12.34 7.93 5.29
N ASP A 134 -11.52 7.23 6.07
CA ASP A 134 -11.33 7.51 7.49
C ASP A 134 -10.08 8.37 7.70
N GLY A 135 -10.09 9.59 7.17
CA GLY A 135 -9.10 10.63 7.49
C GLY A 135 -8.22 11.13 6.34
N VAL A 136 -8.31 10.56 5.14
CA VAL A 136 -7.63 11.13 3.97
C VAL A 136 -8.50 12.24 3.38
N GLU A 137 -7.97 13.47 3.31
CA GLU A 137 -8.73 14.64 2.85
C GLU A 137 -9.06 14.58 1.35
N GLU A 138 -8.08 14.17 0.53
CA GLU A 138 -8.26 14.05 -0.91
C GLU A 138 -7.65 12.74 -1.42
N PHE A 139 -8.42 11.93 -2.13
CA PHE A 139 -7.94 10.77 -2.87
C PHE A 139 -8.81 10.49 -4.09
N LYS A 140 -8.22 9.87 -5.11
CA LYS A 140 -8.96 9.34 -6.24
C LYS A 140 -8.95 7.82 -6.19
N LEU A 141 -10.12 7.21 -6.08
CA LEU A 141 -10.28 5.78 -6.19
C LEU A 141 -10.22 5.37 -7.68
N LEU A 142 -9.27 4.52 -8.03
CA LEU A 142 -9.06 4.05 -9.41
C LEU A 142 -9.67 2.66 -9.64
N GLY A 143 -9.91 1.88 -8.58
CA GLY A 143 -10.53 0.57 -8.68
C GLY A 143 -11.00 0.07 -7.31
N TRP A 144 -11.99 -0.80 -7.31
CA TRP A 144 -12.58 -1.41 -6.11
C TRP A 144 -13.19 -2.79 -6.41
N ALA A 145 -13.33 -3.62 -5.40
CA ALA A 145 -14.07 -4.87 -5.53
C ALA A 145 -15.58 -4.56 -5.62
N PRO A 146 -16.29 -5.01 -6.67
CA PRO A 146 -17.70 -4.68 -6.89
C PRO A 146 -18.65 -5.40 -5.93
N GLU A 147 -18.22 -6.53 -5.36
CA GLU A 147 -19.05 -7.32 -4.43
C GLU A 147 -18.56 -7.15 -2.98
N PRO A 148 -19.48 -7.18 -2.00
CA PRO A 148 -19.09 -7.24 -0.62
C PRO A 148 -18.27 -8.51 -0.39
N LEU A 149 -17.07 -8.38 0.17
CA LEU A 149 -16.24 -9.51 0.53
C LEU A 149 -17.02 -10.39 1.50
N ALA A 150 -17.26 -11.65 1.11
CA ALA A 150 -17.91 -12.62 1.97
C ALA A 150 -16.97 -12.95 3.14
N GLY A 151 -17.32 -12.50 4.34
CA GLY A 151 -16.51 -12.77 5.55
C GLY A 151 -16.64 -11.68 6.61
N THR A 152 -15.93 -11.88 7.70
CA THR A 152 -15.89 -10.91 8.80
C THR A 152 -14.86 -9.83 8.51
N ILE A 153 -15.28 -8.58 8.47
CA ILE A 153 -14.41 -7.41 8.41
C ILE A 153 -14.14 -6.95 9.85
N ILE A 154 -12.90 -6.94 10.25
CA ILE A 154 -12.48 -6.44 11.57
C ILE A 154 -11.88 -5.06 11.40
N GLY A 155 -12.61 -4.05 11.81
CA GLY A 155 -12.30 -2.63 11.67
C GLY A 155 -13.58 -1.82 11.48
N ALA A 156 -13.55 -0.53 11.74
CA ALA A 156 -14.74 0.30 11.66
C ALA A 156 -15.06 0.70 10.21
N GLY A 157 -16.31 0.53 9.79
CA GLY A 157 -16.86 1.09 8.55
C GLY A 157 -17.29 0.05 7.50
N ASP A 158 -18.31 0.42 6.73
CA ASP A 158 -19.00 -0.46 5.78
C ASP A 158 -18.38 -0.49 4.35
N LYS A 159 -17.21 0.12 4.16
CA LYS A 159 -16.59 0.25 2.84
C LYS A 159 -15.12 -0.15 2.90
N ALA A 160 -14.75 -1.21 2.21
CA ALA A 160 -13.37 -1.64 2.01
C ALA A 160 -12.91 -1.31 0.58
N VAL A 161 -11.66 -0.89 0.44
CA VAL A 161 -10.99 -0.72 -0.86
C VAL A 161 -10.11 -1.92 -1.11
N ALA A 162 -10.27 -2.53 -2.26
CA ALA A 162 -9.46 -3.65 -2.71
C ALA A 162 -8.15 -3.17 -3.35
#